data_37c031fbd6288347aea032505823a80e
#
_entry.id   37c031fbd6288347aea032505823a80e
#
_cell.length_a   1.000
_cell.length_b   1.000
_cell.length_c   1.000
_cell.angle_alpha   90.00
_cell.angle_beta   90.00
_cell.angle_gamma   90.00
#
_symmetry.space_group_name_H-M   'P 1'
#
loop_
_entity.id
_entity.type
_entity.pdbx_description
1 polymer ?
#
loop_
_entity_poly.entity_id
_entity_poly.type
_entity_poly.pdbx_seq_one_letter_code
_entity_poly.pdbx_strand_id
1 'polypeptide(L)'
;MATPAPPHAVPAGPLAVRWLAHDLPPARAGATLIGTVELENAGTAGWRSRPGRDIHLSYHWLDALGNPIVWAGAFILLPERVAPGERINVIVTVRAPRPPGAYRLAFDLVNEGRYWFRDLGNERLELAVVVLPGIAHRTLGVSVRPGNAELTALTRAALAQQEEPVSEAGEATAHLAAGCRPAADWSRRLLDAHEEGFVAVAGAIEVEGGRIERRAAAKELGDWAPGFGRSPAWALPLVCPSLVTGEAVPGPGGLPAIDPATVEGPTLCDGRIRVRVAARAVRPAGRPTD
;
A
#
# COMPACT_ATOMS: atom_id res chain seq x y z
N MET A 1 11.83 -12.41 -19.99
CA MET A 1 12.84 -13.51 -20.03
C MET A 1 13.28 -13.73 -18.59
N ALA A 2 13.14 -14.97 -18.09
CA ALA A 2 13.64 -15.31 -16.75
C ALA A 2 15.16 -15.08 -16.66
N THR A 3 15.61 -14.38 -15.61
CA THR A 3 17.02 -14.21 -15.35
C THR A 3 17.52 -15.47 -14.66
N PRO A 4 18.58 -16.15 -15.17
CA PRO A 4 19.12 -17.31 -14.48
C PRO A 4 19.66 -16.89 -13.11
N ALA A 5 19.32 -17.66 -12.09
CA ALA A 5 19.88 -17.46 -10.76
C ALA A 5 21.40 -17.75 -10.78
N PRO A 6 22.21 -17.01 -9.99
CA PRO A 6 23.63 -17.32 -9.86
C PRO A 6 23.80 -18.73 -9.27
N PRO A 7 24.94 -19.39 -9.53
CA PRO A 7 25.22 -20.68 -8.93
C PRO A 7 25.32 -20.52 -7.40
N HIS A 8 24.40 -21.16 -6.70
CA HIS A 8 24.36 -21.17 -5.23
C HIS A 8 25.09 -22.40 -4.69
N ALA A 9 25.81 -22.23 -3.60
CA ALA A 9 26.43 -23.36 -2.91
C ALA A 9 25.30 -24.27 -2.34
N VAL A 10 25.42 -25.56 -2.60
CA VAL A 10 24.52 -26.59 -2.10
C VAL A 10 25.20 -27.32 -0.96
N PRO A 11 24.65 -27.26 0.28
CA PRO A 11 25.24 -27.96 1.40
C PRO A 11 25.13 -29.48 1.23
N ALA A 12 26.09 -30.21 1.80
CA ALA A 12 25.97 -31.65 1.93
C ALA A 12 25.00 -31.98 3.06
N GLY A 13 23.82 -32.53 2.73
CA GLY A 13 22.83 -32.86 3.76
C GLY A 13 21.48 -33.31 3.21
N PRO A 14 20.57 -33.72 4.10
CA PRO A 14 19.25 -34.19 3.68
C PRO A 14 18.35 -33.06 3.15
N LEU A 15 18.54 -31.84 3.66
CA LEU A 15 17.72 -30.66 3.29
C LEU A 15 18.62 -29.64 2.58
N ALA A 16 18.62 -29.67 1.27
CA ALA A 16 19.39 -28.77 0.43
C ALA A 16 18.55 -28.24 -0.73
N VAL A 17 18.67 -26.95 -1.04
CA VAL A 17 17.99 -26.29 -2.16
C VAL A 17 19.02 -25.81 -3.19
N ARG A 18 18.68 -25.95 -4.46
CA ARG A 18 19.36 -25.27 -5.57
C ARG A 18 18.35 -24.32 -6.24
N TRP A 19 18.66 -23.04 -6.24
CA TRP A 19 17.91 -22.02 -6.97
C TRP A 19 18.29 -22.07 -8.45
N LEU A 20 17.29 -22.10 -9.35
CA LEU A 20 17.52 -22.30 -10.79
C LEU A 20 17.22 -21.04 -11.59
N ALA A 21 16.05 -20.46 -11.40
CA ALA A 21 15.60 -19.26 -12.11
C ALA A 21 14.57 -18.47 -11.30
N HIS A 22 14.36 -17.26 -11.70
CA HIS A 22 13.25 -16.44 -11.21
C HIS A 22 12.73 -15.53 -12.32
N ASP A 23 11.45 -15.17 -12.22
CA ASP A 23 10.81 -14.16 -13.05
C ASP A 23 9.88 -13.32 -12.18
N LEU A 24 10.27 -12.05 -11.97
CA LEU A 24 9.55 -11.10 -11.14
C LEU A 24 9.34 -9.80 -11.91
N PRO A 25 8.14 -9.22 -11.87
CA PRO A 25 7.91 -7.91 -12.48
C PRO A 25 8.63 -6.80 -11.70
N PRO A 26 8.78 -5.60 -12.28
CA PRO A 26 9.31 -4.43 -11.56
C PRO A 26 8.51 -4.16 -10.28
N ALA A 27 9.21 -3.91 -9.19
CA ALA A 27 8.63 -3.63 -7.89
C ALA A 27 8.23 -2.15 -7.78
N ARG A 28 6.99 -1.88 -7.34
CA ARG A 28 6.55 -0.54 -6.92
C ARG A 28 6.23 -0.55 -5.44
N ALA A 29 6.51 0.55 -4.77
CA ALA A 29 6.32 0.70 -3.33
C ALA A 29 4.89 0.31 -2.91
N GLY A 30 4.77 -0.57 -1.93
CA GLY A 30 3.50 -1.05 -1.41
C GLY A 30 2.69 -1.97 -2.32
N ALA A 31 3.12 -2.22 -3.56
CA ALA A 31 2.42 -3.11 -4.49
C ALA A 31 2.67 -4.59 -4.18
N THR A 32 1.77 -5.43 -4.63
CA THR A 32 1.92 -6.88 -4.62
C THR A 32 2.47 -7.32 -5.97
N LEU A 33 3.57 -8.06 -5.95
CA LEU A 33 4.20 -8.66 -7.12
C LEU A 33 3.76 -10.11 -7.20
N ILE A 34 3.42 -10.56 -8.38
CA ILE A 34 3.18 -11.97 -8.68
C ILE A 34 4.22 -12.39 -9.71
N GLY A 35 4.97 -13.44 -9.42
CA GLY A 35 6.02 -13.94 -10.29
C GLY A 35 6.29 -15.41 -10.03
N THR A 36 7.45 -15.90 -10.45
CA THR A 36 7.83 -17.30 -10.29
C THR A 36 9.27 -17.44 -9.79
N VAL A 37 9.49 -18.53 -9.03
CA VAL A 37 10.82 -18.99 -8.61
C VAL A 37 10.93 -20.47 -8.95
N GLU A 38 11.96 -20.84 -9.71
CA GLU A 38 12.29 -22.23 -10.02
C GLU A 38 13.40 -22.71 -9.10
N LEU A 39 13.19 -23.86 -8.48
CA LEU A 39 14.15 -24.46 -7.55
C LEU A 39 14.14 -25.99 -7.64
N GLU A 40 15.20 -26.62 -7.14
CA GLU A 40 15.39 -28.07 -7.10
C GLU A 40 15.63 -28.52 -5.65
N ASN A 41 15.01 -29.62 -5.27
CA ASN A 41 15.40 -30.32 -4.05
C ASN A 41 16.75 -31.00 -4.28
N ALA A 42 17.82 -30.32 -3.90
CA ALA A 42 19.19 -30.81 -4.07
C ALA A 42 19.67 -31.69 -2.89
N GLY A 43 18.81 -31.94 -1.91
CA GLY A 43 19.08 -32.81 -0.76
C GLY A 43 18.82 -34.28 -1.03
N THR A 44 18.99 -35.09 0.01
CA THR A 44 18.73 -36.54 -0.04
C THR A 44 17.38 -36.94 0.59
N ALA A 45 16.71 -36.01 1.27
CA ALA A 45 15.39 -36.20 1.83
C ALA A 45 14.29 -35.50 1.00
N GLY A 46 13.14 -36.16 0.86
CA GLY A 46 11.98 -35.54 0.25
C GLY A 46 11.39 -34.44 1.15
N TRP A 47 10.91 -33.36 0.55
CA TRP A 47 10.20 -32.31 1.26
C TRP A 47 8.71 -32.59 1.31
N ARG A 48 8.07 -32.10 2.35
CA ARG A 48 6.61 -32.02 2.45
C ARG A 48 6.22 -30.57 2.66
N SER A 49 5.07 -30.19 2.12
CA SER A 49 4.49 -28.86 2.28
C SER A 49 2.99 -28.99 2.52
N ARG A 50 2.51 -28.50 3.66
CA ARG A 50 1.10 -28.54 4.06
C ARG A 50 0.77 -27.24 4.78
N PRO A 51 -0.46 -26.73 4.69
CA PRO A 51 -0.85 -25.50 5.36
C PRO A 51 -0.51 -25.51 6.87
N GLY A 52 0.19 -24.45 7.33
CA GLY A 52 0.54 -24.24 8.74
C GLY A 52 1.60 -25.19 9.30
N ARG A 53 2.30 -25.96 8.47
CA ARG A 53 3.39 -26.86 8.91
C ARG A 53 4.26 -27.33 7.75
N ASP A 54 5.44 -27.91 8.09
CA ASP A 54 6.39 -28.45 7.15
C ASP A 54 7.14 -27.36 6.36
N ILE A 55 7.58 -27.65 5.13
CA ILE A 55 8.48 -26.79 4.37
C ILE A 55 7.68 -25.87 3.44
N HIS A 56 7.92 -24.57 3.56
CA HIS A 56 7.34 -23.53 2.72
C HIS A 56 8.45 -22.69 2.08
N LEU A 57 8.16 -22.07 0.96
CA LEU A 57 8.94 -20.97 0.45
C LEU A 57 8.48 -19.68 1.13
N SER A 58 9.41 -18.85 1.54
CA SER A 58 9.12 -17.51 2.07
C SER A 58 10.14 -16.51 1.55
N TYR A 59 9.96 -15.24 1.90
CA TYR A 59 10.88 -14.20 1.48
C TYR A 59 11.19 -13.23 2.63
N HIS A 60 12.33 -12.57 2.50
CA HIS A 60 12.78 -11.48 3.35
C HIS A 60 12.98 -10.24 2.51
N TRP A 61 12.68 -9.07 3.06
CA TRP A 61 13.19 -7.81 2.53
C TRP A 61 14.26 -7.27 3.45
N LEU A 62 15.38 -6.90 2.87
CA LEU A 62 16.53 -6.34 3.56
C LEU A 62 16.82 -4.95 3.00
N ASP A 63 17.34 -4.05 3.82
CA ASP A 63 17.88 -2.77 3.36
C ASP A 63 19.19 -2.96 2.58
N ALA A 64 19.76 -1.87 2.08
CA ALA A 64 21.01 -1.91 1.34
C ALA A 64 22.21 -2.43 2.17
N LEU A 65 22.13 -2.33 3.51
CA LEU A 65 23.14 -2.81 4.43
C LEU A 65 22.93 -4.28 4.84
N GLY A 66 21.81 -4.89 4.44
CA GLY A 66 21.44 -6.26 4.78
C GLY A 66 20.65 -6.40 6.08
N ASN A 67 20.20 -5.31 6.68
CA ASN A 67 19.32 -5.38 7.84
C ASN A 67 17.90 -5.78 7.42
N PRO A 68 17.21 -6.66 8.17
CA PRO A 68 15.89 -7.11 7.82
C PRO A 68 14.85 -5.99 8.04
N ILE A 69 14.07 -5.70 6.99
CA ILE A 69 12.88 -4.83 7.03
C ILE A 69 11.63 -5.70 7.19
N VAL A 70 11.57 -6.81 6.45
CA VAL A 70 10.57 -7.85 6.60
C VAL A 70 11.33 -9.16 6.78
N TRP A 71 11.27 -9.73 7.99
CA TRP A 71 12.00 -10.98 8.27
C TRP A 71 11.29 -12.22 7.71
N ALA A 72 9.98 -12.26 7.78
CA ALA A 72 9.19 -13.34 7.19
C ALA A 72 8.02 -12.73 6.42
N GLY A 73 8.04 -12.89 5.11
CA GLY A 73 6.92 -12.56 4.24
C GLY A 73 5.84 -13.64 4.28
N ALA A 74 5.04 -13.73 3.22
CA ALA A 74 4.05 -14.80 3.11
C ALA A 74 4.73 -16.18 3.06
N PHE A 75 4.13 -17.16 3.72
CA PHE A 75 4.49 -18.58 3.57
C PHE A 75 3.75 -19.13 2.34
N ILE A 76 4.53 -19.55 1.36
CA ILE A 76 4.04 -20.02 0.06
C ILE A 76 4.16 -21.53 0.02
N LEU A 77 3.04 -22.20 -0.21
CA LEU A 77 2.99 -23.65 -0.32
C LEU A 77 3.79 -24.13 -1.54
N LEU A 78 4.59 -25.15 -1.34
CA LEU A 78 5.17 -25.97 -2.39
C LEU A 78 4.18 -27.07 -2.79
N PRO A 79 4.45 -27.89 -3.84
CA PRO A 79 3.77 -29.16 -4.02
C PRO A 79 3.81 -30.00 -2.75
N GLU A 80 2.76 -30.75 -2.45
CA GLU A 80 2.62 -31.51 -1.20
C GLU A 80 3.86 -32.38 -0.90
N ARG A 81 4.50 -32.88 -1.96
CA ARG A 81 5.74 -33.64 -1.88
C ARG A 81 6.69 -33.18 -3.00
N VAL A 82 7.97 -33.05 -2.66
CA VAL A 82 9.04 -32.76 -3.60
C VAL A 82 10.16 -33.77 -3.36
N ALA A 83 10.37 -34.67 -4.32
CA ALA A 83 11.37 -35.73 -4.20
C ALA A 83 12.79 -35.18 -4.34
N PRO A 84 13.83 -35.87 -3.83
CA PRO A 84 15.23 -35.55 -4.14
C PRO A 84 15.48 -35.47 -5.65
N GLY A 85 16.15 -34.40 -6.10
CA GLY A 85 16.43 -34.11 -7.51
C GLY A 85 15.24 -33.53 -8.28
N GLU A 86 14.08 -33.42 -7.69
CA GLU A 86 12.89 -32.86 -8.35
C GLU A 86 13.00 -31.33 -8.47
N ARG A 87 12.63 -30.82 -9.66
CA ARG A 87 12.54 -29.39 -9.96
C ARG A 87 11.11 -28.94 -9.92
N ILE A 88 10.87 -27.83 -9.29
CA ILE A 88 9.55 -27.23 -9.18
C ILE A 88 9.58 -25.75 -9.55
N ASN A 89 8.51 -25.27 -10.15
CA ASN A 89 8.29 -23.85 -10.40
C ASN A 89 7.17 -23.37 -9.47
N VAL A 90 7.46 -22.38 -8.62
CA VAL A 90 6.57 -21.89 -7.57
C VAL A 90 6.10 -20.49 -7.93
N ILE A 91 4.78 -20.29 -7.98
CA ILE A 91 4.20 -18.95 -8.08
C ILE A 91 4.39 -18.26 -6.73
N VAL A 92 5.02 -17.09 -6.76
CA VAL A 92 5.30 -16.30 -5.57
C VAL A 92 4.48 -15.02 -5.56
N THR A 93 3.95 -14.69 -4.39
CA THR A 93 3.28 -13.41 -4.12
C THR A 93 4.11 -12.66 -3.10
N VAL A 94 4.67 -11.53 -3.51
CA VAL A 94 5.61 -10.73 -2.72
C VAL A 94 5.07 -9.31 -2.55
N ARG A 95 4.97 -8.84 -1.31
CA ARG A 95 4.63 -7.44 -1.03
C ARG A 95 5.87 -6.58 -1.04
N ALA A 96 5.95 -5.61 -1.93
CA ALA A 96 7.07 -4.68 -1.98
C ALA A 96 7.11 -3.76 -0.74
N PRO A 97 8.31 -3.44 -0.23
CA PRO A 97 8.47 -2.52 0.90
C PRO A 97 8.13 -1.08 0.50
N ARG A 98 8.07 -0.22 1.51
CA ARG A 98 7.95 1.24 1.42
C ARG A 98 9.01 1.89 2.31
N PRO A 99 9.48 3.09 1.95
CA PRO A 99 9.26 3.90 0.72
C PRO A 99 9.97 3.30 -0.51
N PRO A 100 9.90 3.95 -1.70
CA PRO A 100 10.76 3.61 -2.85
C PRO A 100 12.23 3.66 -2.50
N GLY A 101 13.05 2.79 -3.13
CA GLY A 101 14.48 2.77 -2.85
C GLY A 101 15.16 1.48 -3.28
N ALA A 102 16.43 1.34 -2.92
CA ALA A 102 17.21 0.14 -3.17
C ALA A 102 17.07 -0.85 -2.00
N TYR A 103 16.73 -2.09 -2.32
CA TYR A 103 16.50 -3.17 -1.37
C TYR A 103 17.13 -4.48 -1.85
N ARG A 104 17.15 -5.47 -0.99
CA ARG A 104 17.43 -6.88 -1.35
C ARG A 104 16.20 -7.71 -1.03
N LEU A 105 15.73 -8.47 -2.02
CA LEU A 105 14.71 -9.50 -1.84
C LEU A 105 15.42 -10.83 -1.73
N ALA A 106 15.22 -11.54 -0.64
CA ALA A 106 15.85 -12.84 -0.42
C ALA A 106 14.77 -13.91 -0.25
N PHE A 107 14.78 -14.93 -1.09
CA PHE A 107 13.96 -16.12 -0.92
C PHE A 107 14.70 -17.18 -0.12
N ASP A 108 13.99 -17.82 0.80
CA ASP A 108 14.51 -18.93 1.59
C ASP A 108 13.39 -19.97 1.82
N LEU A 109 13.78 -21.21 2.06
CA LEU A 109 12.87 -22.25 2.53
C LEU A 109 12.86 -22.26 4.06
N VAL A 110 11.69 -22.53 4.62
CA VAL A 110 11.48 -22.59 6.07
C VAL A 110 10.71 -23.85 6.44
N ASN A 111 11.19 -24.59 7.43
CA ASN A 111 10.37 -25.55 8.14
C ASN A 111 9.67 -24.78 9.29
N GLU A 112 8.38 -24.54 9.10
CA GLU A 112 7.61 -23.61 9.93
C GLU A 112 7.72 -23.96 11.42
N GLY A 113 8.06 -22.94 12.23
CA GLY A 113 8.28 -23.06 13.66
C GLY A 113 9.56 -23.78 14.09
N ARG A 114 10.46 -24.12 13.15
CA ARG A 114 11.68 -24.89 13.45
C ARG A 114 12.95 -24.18 13.01
N TYR A 115 13.19 -24.02 11.71
CA TYR A 115 14.43 -23.47 11.16
C TYR A 115 14.25 -22.99 9.73
N TRP A 116 15.11 -22.10 9.29
CA TRP A 116 15.29 -21.71 7.89
C TRP A 116 16.37 -22.58 7.26
N PHE A 117 16.28 -22.81 5.94
CA PHE A 117 17.30 -23.61 5.24
C PHE A 117 18.68 -22.94 5.29
N ARG A 118 18.75 -21.62 5.36
CA ARG A 118 20.03 -20.93 5.59
C ARG A 118 20.72 -21.38 6.91
N ASP A 119 19.96 -21.70 7.93
CA ASP A 119 20.50 -22.15 9.21
C ASP A 119 21.15 -23.54 9.10
N LEU A 120 20.83 -24.25 8.01
CA LEU A 120 21.43 -25.55 7.64
C LEU A 120 22.56 -25.40 6.64
N GLY A 121 23.02 -24.16 6.37
CA GLY A 121 24.13 -23.88 5.43
C GLY A 121 23.69 -23.67 3.97
N ASN A 122 22.39 -23.59 3.68
CA ASN A 122 21.92 -23.21 2.35
C ASN A 122 22.09 -21.72 2.11
N GLU A 123 22.43 -21.33 0.87
CA GLU A 123 22.36 -19.94 0.45
C GLU A 123 20.93 -19.56 0.06
N ARG A 124 20.52 -18.35 0.42
CA ARG A 124 19.27 -17.77 -0.04
C ARG A 124 19.40 -17.29 -1.48
N LEU A 125 18.30 -17.26 -2.22
CA LEU A 125 18.25 -16.54 -3.49
C LEU A 125 18.11 -15.04 -3.19
N GLU A 126 19.20 -14.27 -3.25
CA GLU A 126 19.21 -12.83 -3.01
C GLU A 126 19.22 -12.03 -4.32
N LEU A 127 18.28 -11.11 -4.44
CA LEU A 127 18.09 -10.25 -5.61
C LEU A 127 18.23 -8.79 -5.20
N ALA A 128 19.07 -8.03 -5.90
CA ALA A 128 19.06 -6.57 -5.77
C ALA A 128 17.84 -6.01 -6.50
N VAL A 129 17.00 -5.29 -5.78
CA VAL A 129 15.73 -4.75 -6.29
C VAL A 129 15.66 -3.26 -6.07
N VAL A 130 15.39 -2.51 -7.14
CA VAL A 130 14.99 -1.10 -7.03
C VAL A 130 13.47 -1.05 -6.98
N VAL A 131 12.94 -0.63 -5.84
CA VAL A 131 11.52 -0.39 -5.65
C VAL A 131 11.20 1.00 -6.17
N LEU A 132 10.39 1.06 -7.22
CA LEU A 132 9.94 2.28 -7.87
C LEU A 132 8.86 3.00 -7.04
N PRO A 133 8.57 4.29 -7.31
CA PRO A 133 7.42 4.97 -6.72
C PRO A 133 6.11 4.19 -6.89
N GLY A 134 5.20 4.32 -5.91
CA GLY A 134 3.91 3.61 -5.90
C GLY A 134 3.04 3.95 -7.10
N ILE A 135 3.06 5.21 -7.54
CA ILE A 135 2.44 5.70 -8.79
C ILE A 135 3.49 5.87 -9.88
N ALA A 136 3.12 5.60 -11.13
CA ALA A 136 4.01 5.73 -12.29
C ALA A 136 4.13 7.17 -12.78
N HIS A 137 3.02 7.89 -12.71
CA HIS A 137 2.91 9.29 -13.11
C HIS A 137 2.44 10.13 -11.93
N ARG A 138 3.16 11.18 -11.62
CA ARG A 138 2.84 12.10 -10.54
C ARG A 138 1.73 13.07 -10.99
N THR A 139 0.50 12.54 -11.10
CA THR A 139 -0.68 13.28 -11.54
C THR A 139 -1.85 13.07 -10.60
N LEU A 140 -2.53 14.17 -10.22
CA LEU A 140 -3.68 14.18 -9.32
C LEU A 140 -4.92 14.67 -10.06
N GLY A 141 -5.86 13.76 -10.25
CA GLY A 141 -7.23 14.10 -10.62
C GLY A 141 -8.03 14.57 -9.41
N VAL A 142 -9.01 15.46 -9.61
CA VAL A 142 -9.90 15.91 -8.54
C VAL A 142 -11.34 15.79 -8.97
N SER A 143 -12.10 14.97 -8.24
CA SER A 143 -13.54 14.85 -8.33
C SER A 143 -14.19 15.72 -7.25
N VAL A 144 -15.00 16.69 -7.66
CA VAL A 144 -15.72 17.57 -6.72
C VAL A 144 -17.20 17.27 -6.79
N ARG A 145 -17.76 16.71 -5.71
CA ARG A 145 -19.21 16.55 -5.61
C ARG A 145 -19.89 17.92 -5.64
N PRO A 146 -20.90 18.12 -6.50
CA PRO A 146 -21.52 19.42 -6.71
C PRO A 146 -22.23 19.96 -5.46
N GLY A 147 -22.30 21.27 -5.37
CA GLY A 147 -23.01 22.06 -4.38
C GLY A 147 -23.55 23.35 -5.02
N ASN A 148 -23.94 24.32 -4.21
CA ASN A 148 -24.33 25.61 -4.75
C ASN A 148 -23.14 26.34 -5.40
N ALA A 149 -23.43 27.35 -6.21
CA ALA A 149 -22.43 28.08 -6.99
C ALA A 149 -21.33 28.70 -6.12
N GLU A 150 -21.69 29.25 -4.96
CA GLU A 150 -20.76 29.89 -4.03
C GLU A 150 -19.77 28.86 -3.44
N LEU A 151 -20.25 27.74 -2.92
CA LEU A 151 -19.41 26.67 -2.36
C LEU A 151 -18.51 26.06 -3.45
N THR A 152 -19.03 25.90 -4.66
CA THR A 152 -18.27 25.39 -5.79
C THR A 152 -17.13 26.37 -6.17
N ALA A 153 -17.41 27.67 -6.18
CA ALA A 153 -16.41 28.70 -6.44
C ALA A 153 -15.28 28.69 -5.40
N LEU A 154 -15.60 28.54 -4.10
CA LEU A 154 -14.62 28.44 -3.04
C LEU A 154 -13.66 27.25 -3.25
N THR A 155 -14.19 26.08 -3.61
CA THR A 155 -13.36 24.90 -3.87
C THR A 155 -12.47 25.11 -5.09
N ARG A 156 -13.01 25.61 -6.20
CA ARG A 156 -12.24 25.89 -7.41
C ARG A 156 -11.12 26.90 -7.17
N ALA A 157 -11.39 27.96 -6.42
CA ALA A 157 -10.37 28.95 -6.07
C ALA A 157 -9.22 28.35 -5.27
N ALA A 158 -9.51 27.43 -4.32
CA ALA A 158 -8.46 26.73 -3.56
C ALA A 158 -7.68 25.73 -4.42
N LEU A 159 -8.35 25.05 -5.35
CA LEU A 159 -7.68 24.11 -6.27
C LEU A 159 -6.75 24.84 -7.26
N ALA A 160 -7.09 26.05 -7.68
CA ALA A 160 -6.25 26.88 -8.54
C ALA A 160 -4.95 27.37 -7.86
N GLN A 161 -4.83 27.24 -6.53
CA GLN A 161 -3.68 27.67 -5.72
C GLN A 161 -2.81 26.53 -5.25
N GLN A 162 -3.00 25.33 -5.78
CA GLN A 162 -2.21 24.17 -5.37
C GLN A 162 -0.76 24.29 -5.84
N GLU A 163 0.20 23.85 -4.99
CA GLU A 163 1.62 23.81 -5.33
C GLU A 163 1.91 22.91 -6.52
N GLU A 164 1.21 21.79 -6.63
CA GLU A 164 1.21 20.94 -7.81
C GLU A 164 -0.15 21.03 -8.51
N PRO A 165 -0.15 21.21 -9.84
CA PRO A 165 -1.37 21.39 -10.60
C PRO A 165 -2.26 20.14 -10.52
N VAL A 166 -3.55 20.37 -10.42
CA VAL A 166 -4.57 19.31 -10.42
C VAL A 166 -5.38 19.36 -11.71
N SER A 167 -5.94 18.24 -12.12
CA SER A 167 -6.71 18.09 -13.36
C SER A 167 -8.02 17.34 -13.10
N GLU A 168 -8.80 17.07 -14.15
CA GLU A 168 -10.03 16.26 -14.03
C GLU A 168 -9.72 14.76 -13.90
N ALA A 169 -8.56 14.33 -14.39
CA ALA A 169 -8.11 12.93 -14.32
C ALA A 169 -6.63 12.86 -13.94
N GLY A 170 -6.25 11.81 -13.24
CA GLY A 170 -4.87 11.55 -12.81
C GLY A 170 -4.70 10.08 -12.45
N GLU A 171 -3.46 9.67 -12.19
CA GLU A 171 -3.18 8.31 -11.69
C GLU A 171 -3.75 8.12 -10.28
N ALA A 172 -3.75 9.17 -9.47
CA ALA A 172 -4.53 9.23 -8.24
C ALA A 172 -5.70 10.22 -8.40
N THR A 173 -6.84 9.93 -7.76
CA THR A 173 -8.01 10.81 -7.77
C THR A 173 -8.39 11.21 -6.35
N ALA A 174 -8.41 12.51 -6.10
CA ALA A 174 -8.87 13.06 -4.84
C ALA A 174 -10.36 13.42 -4.92
N HIS A 175 -11.10 13.13 -3.87
CA HIS A 175 -12.54 13.33 -3.78
C HIS A 175 -12.87 14.43 -2.78
N LEU A 176 -13.47 15.50 -3.25
CA LEU A 176 -13.90 16.65 -2.44
C LEU A 176 -15.42 16.89 -2.59
N ALA A 177 -15.97 17.68 -1.71
CA ALA A 177 -17.29 18.28 -1.88
C ALA A 177 -17.15 19.79 -2.11
N ALA A 178 -18.14 20.40 -2.76
CA ALA A 178 -18.25 21.86 -2.83
C ALA A 178 -18.23 22.47 -1.43
N GLY A 179 -17.39 23.49 -1.21
CA GLY A 179 -17.11 24.08 0.10
C GLY A 179 -15.84 23.53 0.79
N CYS A 180 -15.21 22.51 0.24
CA CYS A 180 -13.87 22.07 0.65
C CYS A 180 -12.82 23.02 0.09
N ARG A 181 -11.87 23.43 0.94
CA ARG A 181 -10.74 24.30 0.59
C ARG A 181 -9.44 23.62 1.03
N PRO A 182 -8.81 22.83 0.17
CA PRO A 182 -7.53 22.23 0.48
C PRO A 182 -6.45 23.31 0.70
N ALA A 183 -5.49 23.03 1.59
CA ALA A 183 -4.30 23.87 1.79
C ALA A 183 -3.45 23.88 0.51
N ALA A 184 -2.63 24.91 0.32
CA ALA A 184 -1.84 25.05 -0.91
C ALA A 184 -0.90 23.85 -1.19
N ASP A 185 -0.35 23.24 -0.15
CA ASP A 185 0.55 22.08 -0.21
C ASP A 185 -0.18 20.72 -0.24
N TRP A 186 -1.51 20.72 -0.30
CA TRP A 186 -2.34 19.52 -0.21
C TRP A 186 -2.10 18.55 -1.37
N SER A 187 -2.07 19.04 -2.62
CA SER A 187 -1.84 18.19 -3.80
C SER A 187 -0.47 17.53 -3.76
N ARG A 188 0.58 18.28 -3.44
CA ARG A 188 1.94 17.76 -3.29
C ARG A 188 2.01 16.66 -2.24
N ARG A 189 1.43 16.90 -1.04
CA ARG A 189 1.46 15.93 0.05
C ARG A 189 0.71 14.63 -0.27
N LEU A 190 -0.40 14.72 -1.00
CA LEU A 190 -1.11 13.54 -1.48
C LEU A 190 -0.24 12.73 -2.44
N LEU A 191 0.36 13.41 -3.41
CA LEU A 191 1.23 12.76 -4.39
C LEU A 191 2.49 12.16 -3.74
N ASP A 192 3.11 12.85 -2.78
CA ASP A 192 4.23 12.32 -2.01
C ASP A 192 3.83 10.99 -1.31
N ALA A 193 2.65 10.96 -0.70
CA ALA A 193 2.16 9.75 -0.04
C ALA A 193 1.85 8.61 -1.02
N HIS A 194 1.29 8.91 -2.19
CA HIS A 194 1.08 7.90 -3.23
C HIS A 194 2.39 7.39 -3.82
N GLU A 195 3.39 8.23 -4.01
CA GLU A 195 4.74 7.79 -4.41
C GLU A 195 5.37 6.87 -3.36
N GLU A 196 5.13 7.14 -2.07
CA GLU A 196 5.57 6.23 -1.00
C GLU A 196 4.85 4.87 -1.00
N GLY A 197 3.81 4.70 -1.83
CA GLY A 197 3.09 3.44 -1.99
C GLY A 197 1.82 3.31 -1.16
N PHE A 198 1.23 4.41 -0.69
CA PHE A 198 -0.12 4.38 -0.13
C PHE A 198 -1.17 4.46 -1.24
N VAL A 199 -2.13 3.55 -1.22
CA VAL A 199 -3.20 3.48 -2.24
C VAL A 199 -4.39 4.37 -1.91
N ALA A 200 -4.61 4.65 -0.63
CA ALA A 200 -5.61 5.61 -0.15
C ALA A 200 -5.02 6.53 0.91
N VAL A 201 -5.23 7.82 0.74
CA VAL A 201 -4.65 8.86 1.60
C VAL A 201 -5.73 9.87 1.95
N ALA A 202 -5.82 10.25 3.21
CA ALA A 202 -6.62 11.40 3.65
C ALA A 202 -5.88 12.20 4.72
N GLY A 203 -6.43 13.34 5.06
CA GLY A 203 -5.85 14.25 6.03
C GLY A 203 -6.83 14.78 7.04
N ALA A 204 -6.46 15.84 7.72
CA ALA A 204 -7.29 16.51 8.71
C ALA A 204 -8.38 17.38 8.05
N ILE A 205 -9.58 17.30 8.57
CA ILE A 205 -10.70 18.16 8.20
C ILE A 205 -10.85 19.27 9.25
N GLU A 206 -10.76 20.52 8.81
CA GLU A 206 -10.92 21.71 9.65
C GLU A 206 -12.23 22.42 9.28
N VAL A 207 -13.19 22.50 10.19
CA VAL A 207 -14.48 23.17 9.92
C VAL A 207 -14.35 24.67 10.12
N GLU A 208 -14.74 25.46 9.12
CA GLU A 208 -14.77 26.92 9.15
C GLU A 208 -16.19 27.46 9.21
N GLY A 209 -16.41 28.48 10.05
CA GLY A 209 -17.70 29.13 10.22
C GLY A 209 -17.84 29.75 11.61
N GLY A 210 -19.03 30.23 11.94
CA GLY A 210 -19.40 30.71 13.26
C GLY A 210 -19.28 29.61 14.33
N ARG A 211 -19.14 29.99 15.59
CA ARG A 211 -18.93 29.02 16.71
C ARG A 211 -20.04 27.96 16.77
N ILE A 212 -21.31 28.36 16.56
CA ILE A 212 -22.48 27.46 16.59
C ILE A 212 -22.42 26.50 15.39
N GLU A 213 -22.18 27.05 14.20
CA GLU A 213 -22.10 26.27 12.95
C GLU A 213 -20.97 25.23 13.00
N ARG A 214 -19.80 25.62 13.46
CA ARG A 214 -18.64 24.68 13.63
C ARG A 214 -18.99 23.57 14.60
N ARG A 215 -19.69 23.87 15.72
CA ARG A 215 -20.09 22.85 16.71
C ARG A 215 -21.13 21.88 16.14
N ALA A 216 -22.09 22.37 15.36
CA ALA A 216 -23.06 21.53 14.67
C ALA A 216 -22.37 20.62 13.62
N ALA A 217 -21.53 21.18 12.78
CA ALA A 217 -20.81 20.43 11.77
C ALA A 217 -19.86 19.39 12.38
N ALA A 218 -19.16 19.71 13.46
CA ALA A 218 -18.31 18.75 14.17
C ALA A 218 -19.11 17.55 14.70
N LYS A 219 -20.36 17.76 15.15
CA LYS A 219 -21.25 16.67 15.57
C LYS A 219 -21.63 15.75 14.40
N GLU A 220 -21.87 16.30 13.22
CA GLU A 220 -22.19 15.52 12.00
C GLU A 220 -20.98 14.77 11.44
N LEU A 221 -19.78 15.28 11.65
CA LEU A 221 -18.53 14.60 11.28
C LEU A 221 -18.14 13.47 12.25
N GLY A 222 -18.78 13.41 13.43
CA GLY A 222 -18.52 12.40 14.46
C GLY A 222 -17.15 12.55 15.10
N ASP A 223 -16.56 11.42 15.48
CA ASP A 223 -15.24 11.36 16.13
C ASP A 223 -14.08 11.62 15.17
N TRP A 224 -14.34 12.16 13.98
CA TRP A 224 -13.32 12.58 13.06
C TRP A 224 -12.56 13.79 13.65
N ALA A 225 -11.54 13.47 14.44
CA ALA A 225 -10.62 14.49 14.94
C ALA A 225 -9.55 14.78 13.86
N PRO A 226 -9.05 16.01 13.75
CA PRO A 226 -7.86 16.31 12.98
C PRO A 226 -6.75 15.33 13.39
N GLY A 227 -6.26 14.54 12.45
CA GLY A 227 -5.25 13.53 12.72
C GLY A 227 -4.01 14.13 13.35
N PHE A 228 -3.58 13.58 14.44
CA PHE A 228 -2.33 13.94 15.08
C PHE A 228 -1.20 13.13 14.43
N GLY A 229 -0.43 13.80 13.57
CA GLY A 229 0.70 13.14 12.93
C GLY A 229 0.31 12.27 11.74
N ARG A 230 1.15 11.27 11.47
CA ARG A 230 1.06 10.38 10.32
C ARG A 230 0.88 8.95 10.81
N SER A 231 -0.23 8.32 10.47
CA SER A 231 -0.55 6.96 10.91
C SER A 231 -1.27 6.15 9.83
N PRO A 232 -1.05 4.83 9.79
CA PRO A 232 -1.89 3.96 8.98
C PRO A 232 -3.37 4.11 9.40
N ALA A 233 -4.28 4.12 8.41
CA ALA A 233 -5.70 4.17 8.67
C ALA A 233 -6.28 2.75 8.53
N TRP A 234 -6.86 2.23 9.61
CA TRP A 234 -7.49 0.90 9.60
C TRP A 234 -8.84 0.85 10.33
N ALA A 235 -9.19 1.90 11.06
CA ALA A 235 -10.34 1.85 11.95
C ALA A 235 -11.37 2.99 11.75
N LEU A 236 -11.02 4.05 11.03
CA LEU A 236 -11.90 5.19 10.78
C LEU A 236 -12.01 5.45 9.28
N PRO A 237 -13.19 5.87 8.78
CA PRO A 237 -13.34 6.23 7.38
C PRO A 237 -12.41 7.39 7.02
N LEU A 238 -11.76 7.28 5.88
CA LEU A 238 -10.97 8.35 5.30
C LEU A 238 -11.91 9.36 4.64
N VAL A 239 -11.98 10.57 5.18
CA VAL A 239 -12.84 11.64 4.66
C VAL A 239 -12.07 12.53 3.70
N CYS A 240 -12.69 12.92 2.60
CA CYS A 240 -12.06 13.62 1.48
C CYS A 240 -10.78 12.88 1.01
N PRO A 241 -10.87 11.57 0.68
CA PRO A 241 -9.70 10.77 0.36
C PRO A 241 -9.13 11.10 -1.02
N SER A 242 -7.85 10.76 -1.20
CA SER A 242 -7.23 10.56 -2.51
C SER A 242 -6.93 9.08 -2.70
N LEU A 243 -7.30 8.51 -3.83
CA LEU A 243 -7.27 7.09 -4.14
C LEU A 243 -6.50 6.84 -5.43
N VAL A 244 -5.65 5.81 -5.44
CA VAL A 244 -5.07 5.28 -6.69
C VAL A 244 -6.09 4.35 -7.36
N THR A 245 -6.86 3.61 -6.55
CA THR A 245 -7.92 2.71 -7.04
C THR A 245 -9.15 2.81 -6.13
N GLY A 246 -10.33 2.56 -6.68
CA GLY A 246 -11.59 2.59 -5.94
C GLY A 246 -12.33 3.93 -6.07
N GLU A 247 -13.48 4.00 -5.43
CA GLU A 247 -14.36 5.17 -5.46
C GLU A 247 -14.75 5.59 -4.04
N ALA A 248 -14.85 6.89 -3.81
CA ALA A 248 -15.36 7.42 -2.57
C ALA A 248 -16.90 7.40 -2.57
N VAL A 249 -17.46 7.05 -1.42
CA VAL A 249 -18.89 7.04 -1.17
C VAL A 249 -19.30 8.22 -0.26
N PRO A 250 -20.58 8.57 -0.15
CA PRO A 250 -21.03 9.54 0.85
C PRO A 250 -20.68 9.08 2.27
N GLY A 251 -19.98 9.92 3.00
CA GLY A 251 -19.51 9.67 4.36
C GLY A 251 -20.04 10.69 5.38
N PRO A 252 -19.33 10.83 6.51
CA PRO A 252 -19.72 11.73 7.60
C PRO A 252 -19.94 13.17 7.12
N GLY A 253 -21.00 13.81 7.61
CA GLY A 253 -21.34 15.17 7.19
C GLY A 253 -21.66 15.31 5.71
N GLY A 254 -21.91 14.19 5.02
CA GLY A 254 -22.11 14.16 3.58
C GLY A 254 -20.85 14.47 2.78
N LEU A 255 -19.65 14.42 3.34
CA LEU A 255 -18.39 14.52 2.61
C LEU A 255 -18.05 13.19 1.91
N PRO A 256 -17.27 13.20 0.83
CA PRO A 256 -16.74 11.95 0.27
C PRO A 256 -15.91 11.19 1.30
N ALA A 257 -16.06 9.87 1.37
CA ALA A 257 -15.29 9.04 2.28
C ALA A 257 -15.05 7.64 1.70
N ILE A 258 -14.09 6.91 2.26
CA ILE A 258 -13.87 5.49 1.99
C ILE A 258 -13.59 4.78 3.31
N ASP A 259 -14.08 3.54 3.43
CA ASP A 259 -13.68 2.65 4.50
C ASP A 259 -12.31 2.03 4.15
N PRO A 260 -11.26 2.24 4.98
CA PRO A 260 -9.95 1.64 4.74
C PRO A 260 -9.99 0.12 4.60
N ALA A 261 -10.95 -0.56 5.24
CA ALA A 261 -11.09 -2.01 5.16
C ALA A 261 -11.51 -2.51 3.77
N THR A 262 -12.07 -1.64 2.92
CA THR A 262 -12.48 -1.97 1.55
C THR A 262 -11.37 -1.74 0.52
N VAL A 263 -10.21 -1.23 0.93
CA VAL A 263 -9.11 -0.87 0.05
C VAL A 263 -8.04 -1.96 0.06
N GLU A 264 -7.73 -2.50 -1.10
CA GLU A 264 -6.62 -3.44 -1.24
C GLU A 264 -5.28 -2.69 -1.25
N GLY A 265 -4.68 -2.51 -0.10
CA GLY A 265 -3.36 -1.91 0.01
C GLY A 265 -3.18 -1.00 1.22
N PRO A 266 -2.00 -0.38 1.34
CA PRO A 266 -1.69 0.48 2.48
C PRO A 266 -2.51 1.78 2.41
N THR A 267 -3.07 2.16 3.54
CA THR A 267 -3.84 3.39 3.71
C THR A 267 -3.17 4.33 4.70
N LEU A 268 -3.32 5.63 4.52
CA LEU A 268 -2.68 6.66 5.33
C LEU A 268 -3.66 7.75 5.75
N CYS A 269 -3.62 8.11 7.02
CA CYS A 269 -4.12 9.38 7.52
C CYS A 269 -2.92 10.26 7.94
N ASP A 270 -2.78 11.44 7.35
CA ASP A 270 -1.70 12.38 7.66
C ASP A 270 -2.28 13.76 8.02
N GLY A 271 -2.21 14.13 9.30
CA GLY A 271 -2.73 15.40 9.81
C GLY A 271 -2.09 16.67 9.21
N ARG A 272 -0.99 16.52 8.46
CA ARG A 272 -0.38 17.63 7.73
C ARG A 272 -1.09 17.93 6.41
N ILE A 273 -1.85 16.96 5.88
CA ILE A 273 -2.72 17.11 4.72
C ILE A 273 -4.02 17.74 5.22
N ARG A 274 -4.26 19.03 4.94
CA ARG A 274 -5.38 19.77 5.52
C ARG A 274 -6.39 20.18 4.48
N VAL A 275 -7.67 19.95 4.82
CA VAL A 275 -8.82 20.44 4.06
C VAL A 275 -9.71 21.22 5.00
N ARG A 276 -9.92 22.50 4.72
CA ARG A 276 -10.91 23.32 5.41
C ARG A 276 -12.27 23.14 4.75
N VAL A 277 -13.30 22.99 5.55
CA VAL A 277 -14.67 22.80 5.06
C VAL A 277 -15.57 23.86 5.64
N ALA A 278 -16.26 24.60 4.77
CA ALA A 278 -17.28 25.54 5.23
C ALA A 278 -18.35 24.78 6.01
N ALA A 279 -18.68 25.22 7.25
CA ALA A 279 -19.65 24.53 8.11
C ALA A 279 -20.98 24.27 7.42
N ARG A 280 -21.44 25.21 6.57
CA ARG A 280 -22.67 25.09 5.76
C ARG A 280 -22.58 24.03 4.63
N ALA A 281 -21.39 23.52 4.31
CA ALA A 281 -21.22 22.42 3.37
C ALA A 281 -21.36 21.04 4.05
N VAL A 282 -21.27 20.98 5.37
CA VAL A 282 -21.50 19.78 6.17
C VAL A 282 -22.99 19.57 6.34
N ARG A 283 -23.51 18.42 5.94
CA ARG A 283 -24.93 18.10 5.93
C ARG A 283 -25.29 17.17 7.08
N PRO A 284 -26.48 17.37 7.73
CA PRO A 284 -26.99 16.38 8.66
C PRO A 284 -27.20 15.01 8.00
N ALA A 285 -26.89 13.95 8.73
CA ALA A 285 -27.17 12.60 8.27
C ALA A 285 -28.69 12.42 7.98
N GLY A 286 -29.02 11.94 6.79
CA GLY A 286 -30.42 11.61 6.42
C GLY A 286 -31.22 12.68 5.67
N ARG A 287 -30.63 13.81 5.25
CA ARG A 287 -31.31 14.70 4.30
C ARG A 287 -31.01 14.30 2.84
N PRO A 288 -32.07 14.07 2.02
CA PRO A 288 -31.91 13.82 0.60
C PRO A 288 -31.24 15.01 -0.09
N THR A 289 -30.61 14.70 -1.19
CA THR A 289 -30.06 15.70 -2.14
C THR A 289 -31.20 16.35 -2.86
N ASP A 290 -31.50 17.61 -2.55
CA ASP A 290 -32.30 18.50 -3.41
C ASP A 290 -31.42 18.95 -4.59
#